data_315fe432def66e5156e82798dd159d56
#
_entry.id   315fe432def66e5156e82798dd159d56
#
_cell.length_a   1.000
_cell.length_b   1.000
_cell.length_c   1.000
_cell.angle_alpha   90.00
_cell.angle_beta   90.00
_cell.angle_gamma   90.00
#
_symmetry.space_group_name_H-M   'P 1'
#
loop_
_entity.id
_entity.type
_entity.pdbx_description
1 polymer ?
#
loop_
_entity_poly.entity_id
_entity_poly.type
_entity_poly.pdbx_seq_one_letter_code
_entity_poly.pdbx_strand_id
1 'polypeptide(L)'
;WASIMLEQVENLHNFYARFLPQQSLSAIVPMVILIAVFPLNWAAGLILMVTAPLVPIFMILVGIAAADSSQKNMATLSRLSAQFLDRLRGLETLRLFNRTSEQTQHIESTTEDFRETTMAVLKMAFLSSAVLEFFTSISIALMAVYFGFSYLGQVEFGTYGTTLTLFTGFFCLILAPEFYQPLRDLGTYYHDRAAGIGAADAIVDFLEADY
;
A
#
# COMPACT_ATOMS: atom_id res chain seq x y z
N TRP A 1 -22.01 -15.50 15.15
CA TRP A 1 -21.63 -16.41 14.06
C TRP A 1 -21.87 -15.76 12.68
N ALA A 2 -23.11 -15.34 12.34
CA ALA A 2 -23.42 -14.77 11.03
C ALA A 2 -22.61 -13.50 10.69
N SER A 3 -22.27 -12.67 11.65
CA SER A 3 -21.47 -11.44 11.43
C SER A 3 -20.02 -11.75 11.07
N ILE A 4 -19.44 -12.77 11.73
CA ILE A 4 -18.05 -13.22 11.44
C ILE A 4 -17.98 -13.81 10.03
N MET A 5 -18.96 -14.65 9.66
CA MET A 5 -19.02 -15.22 8.31
C MET A 5 -19.18 -14.16 7.22
N LEU A 6 -20.01 -13.15 7.44
CA LEU A 6 -20.20 -12.06 6.48
C LEU A 6 -18.91 -11.25 6.30
N GLU A 7 -18.20 -10.95 7.38
CA GLU A 7 -16.93 -10.23 7.34
C GLU A 7 -15.83 -11.02 6.61
N GLN A 8 -15.73 -12.33 6.88
CA GLN A 8 -14.74 -13.18 6.20
C GLN A 8 -15.04 -13.33 4.70
N VAL A 9 -16.30 -13.44 4.32
CA VAL A 9 -16.72 -13.49 2.90
C VAL A 9 -16.40 -12.16 2.19
N GLU A 10 -16.59 -11.02 2.85
CA GLU A 10 -16.27 -9.72 2.27
C GLU A 10 -14.75 -9.55 2.07
N ASN A 11 -13.92 -10.00 3.01
CA ASN A 11 -12.47 -10.01 2.88
C ASN A 11 -12.01 -10.90 1.71
N LEU A 12 -12.61 -12.08 1.54
CA LEU A 12 -12.35 -12.94 0.37
C LEU A 12 -12.80 -12.28 -0.93
N HIS A 13 -13.95 -11.59 -0.94
CA HIS A 13 -14.41 -10.85 -2.12
C HIS A 13 -13.39 -9.79 -2.55
N ASN A 14 -12.87 -9.00 -1.62
CA ASN A 14 -11.86 -7.98 -1.91
C ASN A 14 -10.56 -8.61 -2.47
N PHE A 15 -10.14 -9.74 -1.92
CA PHE A 15 -8.99 -10.48 -2.45
C PHE A 15 -9.20 -10.92 -3.90
N TYR A 16 -10.34 -11.54 -4.23
CA TYR A 16 -10.61 -12.04 -5.57
C TYR A 16 -10.95 -10.93 -6.57
N ALA A 17 -11.72 -9.91 -6.15
CA ALA A 17 -12.22 -8.88 -7.05
C ALA A 17 -11.23 -7.72 -7.26
N ARG A 18 -10.32 -7.47 -6.31
CA ARG A 18 -9.39 -6.33 -6.37
C ARG A 18 -7.94 -6.76 -6.48
N PHE A 19 -7.46 -7.60 -5.54
CA PHE A 19 -6.05 -7.95 -5.50
C PHE A 19 -5.61 -8.83 -6.67
N LEU A 20 -6.30 -9.92 -6.99
CA LEU A 20 -5.92 -10.85 -8.06
C LEU A 20 -5.89 -10.20 -9.47
N PRO A 21 -6.91 -9.43 -9.89
CA PRO A 21 -6.84 -8.73 -11.17
C PRO A 21 -5.68 -7.72 -11.20
N GLN A 22 -5.47 -6.98 -10.10
CA GLN A 22 -4.41 -5.98 -10.04
C GLN A 22 -3.02 -6.61 -10.06
N GLN A 23 -2.84 -7.79 -9.46
CA GLN A 23 -1.59 -8.54 -9.55
C GLN A 23 -1.26 -8.90 -11.01
N SER A 24 -2.26 -9.32 -11.78
CA SER A 24 -2.10 -9.61 -13.19
C SER A 24 -1.80 -8.37 -14.01
N LEU A 25 -2.51 -7.27 -13.77
CA LEU A 25 -2.30 -5.98 -14.43
C LEU A 25 -0.91 -5.41 -14.14
N SER A 26 -0.42 -5.55 -12.90
CA SER A 26 0.90 -5.06 -12.50
C SER A 26 2.08 -5.80 -13.16
N ALA A 27 1.83 -6.98 -13.71
CA ALA A 27 2.81 -7.71 -14.51
C ALA A 27 2.64 -7.44 -16.02
N ILE A 28 1.40 -7.49 -16.51
CA ILE A 28 1.11 -7.41 -17.95
C ILE A 28 1.36 -6.00 -18.50
N VAL A 29 0.84 -4.97 -17.85
CA VAL A 29 0.92 -3.59 -18.36
C VAL A 29 2.38 -3.09 -18.45
N PRO A 30 3.23 -3.22 -17.41
CA PRO A 30 4.64 -2.87 -17.54
C PRO A 30 5.37 -3.68 -18.61
N MET A 31 5.05 -4.98 -18.75
CA MET A 31 5.67 -5.82 -19.77
C MET A 31 5.30 -5.34 -21.19
N VAL A 32 4.04 -5.00 -21.44
CA VAL A 32 3.60 -4.47 -22.74
C VAL A 32 4.29 -3.14 -23.03
N ILE A 33 4.39 -2.25 -22.04
CA ILE A 33 5.09 -0.95 -22.21
C ILE A 33 6.58 -1.17 -22.49
N LEU A 34 7.24 -2.09 -21.80
CA LEU A 34 8.65 -2.41 -22.09
C LEU A 34 8.82 -2.94 -23.51
N ILE A 35 7.95 -3.83 -23.97
CA ILE A 35 7.97 -4.34 -25.35
C ILE A 35 7.79 -3.21 -26.37
N ALA A 36 7.01 -2.19 -26.04
CA ALA A 36 6.81 -1.03 -26.92
C ALA A 36 8.00 -0.05 -26.88
N VAL A 37 8.62 0.16 -25.71
CA VAL A 37 9.70 1.16 -25.51
C VAL A 37 11.06 0.61 -25.93
N PHE A 38 11.39 -0.67 -25.63
CA PHE A 38 12.70 -1.26 -25.91
C PHE A 38 13.12 -1.14 -27.40
N PRO A 39 12.26 -1.45 -28.39
CA PRO A 39 12.63 -1.32 -29.80
C PRO A 39 12.90 0.12 -30.25
N LEU A 40 12.30 1.11 -29.57
CA LEU A 40 12.46 2.52 -29.89
C LEU A 40 13.73 3.09 -29.24
N ASN A 41 13.96 2.74 -27.97
CA ASN A 41 15.12 3.21 -27.21
C ASN A 41 15.42 2.23 -26.07
N TRP A 42 16.54 1.52 -26.17
CA TRP A 42 16.91 0.54 -25.14
C TRP A 42 17.31 1.19 -23.80
N ALA A 43 17.87 2.41 -23.82
CA ALA A 43 18.25 3.09 -22.58
C ALA A 43 17.02 3.53 -21.79
N ALA A 44 15.97 4.04 -22.45
CA ALA A 44 14.69 4.35 -21.82
C ALA A 44 14.04 3.07 -21.25
N GLY A 45 14.06 1.98 -22.01
CA GLY A 45 13.58 0.68 -21.53
C GLY A 45 14.35 0.17 -20.31
N LEU A 46 15.66 0.37 -20.28
CA LEU A 46 16.52 -0.01 -19.15
C LEU A 46 16.26 0.84 -17.91
N ILE A 47 16.03 2.15 -18.05
CA ILE A 47 15.62 3.02 -16.95
C ILE A 47 14.34 2.49 -16.30
N LEU A 48 13.31 2.21 -17.10
CA LEU A 48 12.05 1.65 -16.61
C LEU A 48 12.26 0.28 -15.97
N MET A 49 13.03 -0.59 -16.59
CA MET A 49 13.27 -1.95 -16.10
C MET A 49 14.03 -2.01 -14.77
N VAL A 50 15.00 -1.11 -14.56
CA VAL A 50 15.79 -1.04 -13.31
C VAL A 50 14.99 -0.38 -12.19
N THR A 51 14.17 0.61 -12.51
CA THR A 51 13.38 1.34 -11.51
C THR A 51 12.07 0.62 -11.13
N ALA A 52 11.54 -0.22 -12.02
CA ALA A 52 10.32 -1.00 -11.75
C ALA A 52 10.36 -1.83 -10.46
N PRO A 53 11.40 -2.65 -10.20
CA PRO A 53 11.44 -3.49 -9.01
C PRO A 53 11.64 -2.70 -7.70
N LEU A 54 12.14 -1.46 -7.77
CA LEU A 54 12.27 -0.62 -6.58
C LEU A 54 10.91 -0.36 -5.92
N VAL A 55 9.88 -0.10 -6.74
CA VAL A 55 8.52 0.19 -6.24
C VAL A 55 7.99 -0.95 -5.38
N PRO A 56 7.86 -2.20 -5.87
CA PRO A 56 7.36 -3.30 -5.03
C PRO A 56 8.28 -3.65 -3.85
N ILE A 57 9.61 -3.53 -3.99
CA ILE A 57 10.54 -3.79 -2.88
C ILE A 57 10.27 -2.83 -1.71
N PHE A 58 10.21 -1.53 -1.98
CA PHE A 58 9.91 -0.54 -0.95
C PHE A 58 8.49 -0.67 -0.40
N MET A 59 7.53 -1.05 -1.25
CA MET A 59 6.17 -1.33 -0.82
C MET A 59 6.07 -2.49 0.17
N ILE A 60 6.79 -3.58 -0.07
CA ILE A 60 6.84 -4.71 0.86
C ILE A 60 7.44 -4.25 2.20
N LEU A 61 8.54 -3.49 2.15
CA LEU A 61 9.22 -3.00 3.35
C LEU A 61 8.31 -2.11 4.20
N VAL A 62 7.65 -1.13 3.57
CA VAL A 62 6.71 -0.22 4.26
C VAL A 62 5.44 -0.96 4.67
N GLY A 63 4.97 -1.91 3.86
CA GLY A 63 3.79 -2.73 4.14
C GLY A 63 3.93 -3.58 5.41
N ILE A 64 5.10 -4.16 5.65
CA ILE A 64 5.40 -4.91 6.89
C ILE A 64 5.31 -3.98 8.11
N ALA A 65 5.91 -2.79 8.04
CA ALA A 65 5.86 -1.81 9.12
C ALA A 65 4.43 -1.27 9.36
N ALA A 66 3.65 -1.10 8.30
CA ALA A 66 2.25 -0.68 8.37
C ALA A 66 1.36 -1.75 9.03
N ALA A 67 1.59 -3.03 8.71
CA ALA A 67 0.85 -4.14 9.31
C ALA A 67 1.07 -4.22 10.84
N ASP A 68 2.31 -4.11 11.31
CA ASP A 68 2.63 -4.08 12.74
C ASP A 68 1.96 -2.90 13.46
N SER A 69 2.01 -1.71 12.86
CA SER A 69 1.35 -0.51 13.40
C SER A 69 -0.17 -0.67 13.46
N SER A 70 -0.78 -1.26 12.44
CA SER A 70 -2.23 -1.52 12.38
C SER A 70 -2.66 -2.54 13.45
N GLN A 71 -1.90 -3.60 13.64
CA GLN A 71 -2.19 -4.61 14.67
C GLN A 71 -2.13 -4.02 16.07
N LYS A 72 -1.12 -3.20 16.37
CA LYS A 72 -0.99 -2.48 17.64
C LYS A 72 -2.18 -1.53 17.88
N ASN A 73 -2.58 -0.80 16.85
CA ASN A 73 -3.74 0.10 16.93
C ASN A 73 -5.04 -0.66 17.25
N MET A 74 -5.27 -1.79 16.58
CA MET A 74 -6.44 -2.64 16.82
C MET A 74 -6.48 -3.20 18.25
N ALA A 75 -5.33 -3.64 18.76
CA ALA A 75 -5.21 -4.11 20.15
C ALA A 75 -5.52 -2.99 21.16
N THR A 76 -5.03 -1.77 20.90
CA THR A 76 -5.31 -0.59 21.74
C THR A 76 -6.78 -0.19 21.67
N LEU A 77 -7.41 -0.22 20.50
CA LEU A 77 -8.84 0.04 20.32
C LEU A 77 -9.69 -0.97 21.08
N SER A 78 -9.37 -2.26 20.98
CA SER A 78 -10.08 -3.33 21.72
C SER A 78 -9.99 -3.14 23.22
N ARG A 79 -8.82 -2.78 23.73
CA ARG A 79 -8.61 -2.49 25.15
C ARG A 79 -9.41 -1.26 25.60
N LEU A 80 -9.39 -0.18 24.83
CA LEU A 80 -10.17 1.04 25.11
C LEU A 80 -11.67 0.73 25.13
N SER A 81 -12.17 0.00 24.15
CA SER A 81 -13.58 -0.38 24.05
C SER A 81 -14.04 -1.23 25.23
N ALA A 82 -13.23 -2.24 25.62
CA ALA A 82 -13.53 -3.09 26.77
C ALA A 82 -13.57 -2.27 28.09
N GLN A 83 -12.58 -1.41 28.31
CA GLN A 83 -12.53 -0.54 29.48
C GLN A 83 -13.70 0.42 29.54
N PHE A 84 -14.08 1.01 28.40
CA PHE A 84 -15.19 1.93 28.30
C PHE A 84 -16.53 1.26 28.64
N LEU A 85 -16.79 0.09 28.08
CA LEU A 85 -18.00 -0.70 28.37
C LEU A 85 -18.08 -1.14 29.83
N ASP A 86 -16.96 -1.58 30.43
CA ASP A 86 -16.92 -1.98 31.84
C ASP A 86 -17.26 -0.82 32.78
N ARG A 87 -16.74 0.36 32.47
CA ARG A 87 -17.00 1.58 33.25
C ARG A 87 -18.41 2.14 33.08
N LEU A 88 -18.98 2.02 31.89
CA LEU A 88 -20.39 2.35 31.67
C LEU A 88 -21.31 1.47 32.51
N ARG A 89 -21.01 0.15 32.58
CA ARG A 89 -21.77 -0.77 33.42
C ARG A 89 -21.61 -0.49 34.93
N GLY A 90 -20.44 -0.03 35.35
CA GLY A 90 -20.13 0.31 36.75
C GLY A 90 -20.37 1.79 37.11
N LEU A 91 -21.00 2.58 36.26
CA LEU A 91 -21.10 4.05 36.45
C LEU A 91 -21.80 4.45 37.74
N GLU A 92 -22.87 3.76 38.13
CA GLU A 92 -23.58 3.98 39.40
C GLU A 92 -22.66 3.77 40.62
N THR A 93 -21.93 2.65 40.59
CA THR A 93 -20.95 2.31 41.64
C THR A 93 -19.84 3.36 41.71
N LEU A 94 -19.31 3.80 40.59
CA LEU A 94 -18.28 4.85 40.52
C LEU A 94 -18.74 6.18 41.09
N ARG A 95 -20.00 6.55 40.85
CA ARG A 95 -20.61 7.75 41.42
C ARG A 95 -20.79 7.66 42.95
N LEU A 96 -21.27 6.51 43.42
CA LEU A 96 -21.46 6.28 44.85
C LEU A 96 -20.13 6.38 45.64
N PHE A 97 -19.04 5.88 45.06
CA PHE A 97 -17.71 5.94 45.69
C PHE A 97 -16.90 7.19 45.36
N ASN A 98 -17.49 8.16 44.65
CA ASN A 98 -16.85 9.43 44.22
C ASN A 98 -15.52 9.24 43.48
N ARG A 99 -15.40 8.15 42.66
CA ARG A 99 -14.21 7.80 41.91
C ARG A 99 -14.27 8.14 40.40
N THR A 100 -15.22 8.98 40.01
CA THR A 100 -15.42 9.36 38.61
C THR A 100 -14.22 10.09 38.01
N SER A 101 -13.61 11.01 38.78
CA SER A 101 -12.47 11.82 38.33
C SER A 101 -11.22 10.96 38.02
N GLU A 102 -10.90 10.02 38.92
CA GLU A 102 -9.78 9.11 38.73
C GLU A 102 -9.98 8.22 37.49
N GLN A 103 -11.21 7.77 37.25
CA GLN A 103 -11.55 6.96 36.11
C GLN A 103 -11.52 7.76 34.80
N THR A 104 -11.88 9.04 34.83
CA THR A 104 -11.77 9.93 33.67
C THR A 104 -10.31 10.08 33.22
N GLN A 105 -9.40 10.32 34.17
CA GLN A 105 -7.95 10.40 33.85
C GLN A 105 -7.41 9.10 33.23
N HIS A 106 -7.89 7.96 33.69
CA HIS A 106 -7.46 6.69 33.14
C HIS A 106 -8.01 6.43 31.72
N ILE A 107 -9.26 6.84 31.44
CA ILE A 107 -9.81 6.81 30.09
C ILE A 107 -9.03 7.78 29.18
N GLU A 108 -8.72 8.96 29.66
CA GLU A 108 -7.94 9.96 28.93
C GLU A 108 -6.57 9.43 28.53
N SER A 109 -5.82 8.78 29.44
CA SER A 109 -4.54 8.15 29.12
C SER A 109 -4.65 7.05 28.06
N THR A 110 -5.68 6.18 28.17
CA THR A 110 -5.89 5.10 27.18
C THR A 110 -6.33 5.66 25.82
N THR A 111 -7.08 6.77 25.83
CA THR A 111 -7.47 7.49 24.61
C THR A 111 -6.24 8.14 23.94
N GLU A 112 -5.30 8.64 24.73
CA GLU A 112 -4.06 9.18 24.20
C GLU A 112 -3.18 8.08 23.60
N ASP A 113 -3.06 6.90 24.23
CA ASP A 113 -2.40 5.73 23.66
C ASP A 113 -3.02 5.35 22.30
N PHE A 114 -4.36 5.37 22.22
CA PHE A 114 -5.07 5.10 20.96
C PHE A 114 -4.80 6.17 19.90
N ARG A 115 -4.75 7.45 20.29
CA ARG A 115 -4.39 8.54 19.39
C ARG A 115 -2.98 8.37 18.84
N GLU A 116 -2.01 8.00 19.67
CA GLU A 116 -0.63 7.80 19.25
C GLU A 116 -0.50 6.62 18.28
N THR A 117 -1.15 5.49 18.55
CA THR A 117 -1.14 4.33 17.67
C THR A 117 -1.86 4.61 16.35
N THR A 118 -2.96 5.36 16.36
CA THR A 118 -3.65 5.81 15.15
C THR A 118 -2.77 6.74 14.31
N MET A 119 -2.07 7.68 14.96
CA MET A 119 -1.12 8.54 14.26
C MET A 119 0.06 7.77 13.66
N ALA A 120 0.51 6.69 14.29
CA ALA A 120 1.52 5.81 13.73
C ALA A 120 1.03 5.11 12.45
N VAL A 121 -0.21 4.59 12.44
CA VAL A 121 -0.83 4.02 11.24
C VAL A 121 -0.93 5.04 10.12
N LEU A 122 -1.40 6.25 10.42
CA LEU A 122 -1.51 7.33 9.43
C LEU A 122 -0.15 7.73 8.86
N LYS A 123 0.89 7.84 9.71
CA LYS A 123 2.27 8.11 9.26
C LYS A 123 2.75 7.05 8.28
N MET A 124 2.47 5.76 8.54
CA MET A 124 2.85 4.67 7.62
C MET A 124 2.08 4.73 6.30
N ALA A 125 0.79 5.07 6.32
CA ALA A 125 0.00 5.25 5.11
C ALA A 125 0.54 6.41 4.25
N PHE A 126 0.84 7.56 4.85
CA PHE A 126 1.45 8.69 4.13
C PHE A 126 2.86 8.36 3.62
N LEU A 127 3.66 7.63 4.42
CA LEU A 127 5.00 7.22 4.01
C LEU A 127 4.93 6.30 2.79
N SER A 128 4.01 5.34 2.76
CA SER A 128 3.79 4.46 1.62
C SER A 128 3.51 5.26 0.34
N SER A 129 2.56 6.20 0.40
CA SER A 129 2.23 7.05 -0.75
C SER A 129 3.40 7.93 -1.18
N ALA A 130 4.12 8.53 -0.23
CA ALA A 130 5.26 9.39 -0.51
C ALA A 130 6.42 8.63 -1.17
N VAL A 131 6.70 7.41 -0.71
CA VAL A 131 7.74 6.55 -1.29
C VAL A 131 7.40 6.17 -2.73
N LEU A 132 6.16 5.78 -2.99
CA LEU A 132 5.69 5.46 -4.33
C LEU A 132 5.82 6.65 -5.28
N GLU A 133 5.35 7.81 -4.85
CA GLU A 133 5.41 9.04 -5.65
C GLU A 133 6.85 9.46 -5.92
N PHE A 134 7.72 9.35 -4.93
CA PHE A 134 9.14 9.69 -5.04
C PHE A 134 9.85 8.84 -6.10
N PHE A 135 9.71 7.51 -6.06
CA PHE A 135 10.37 6.63 -7.02
C PHE A 135 9.82 6.79 -8.44
N THR A 136 8.50 6.96 -8.55
CA THR A 136 7.86 7.26 -9.84
C THR A 136 8.36 8.56 -10.44
N SER A 137 8.40 9.62 -9.64
CA SER A 137 8.85 10.96 -10.07
C SER A 137 10.33 10.98 -10.47
N ILE A 138 11.20 10.31 -9.68
CA ILE A 138 12.62 10.16 -10.04
C ILE A 138 12.79 9.42 -11.37
N SER A 139 12.04 8.36 -11.59
CA SER A 139 12.15 7.60 -12.84
C SER A 139 11.72 8.41 -14.05
N ILE A 140 10.61 9.15 -13.94
CA ILE A 140 10.17 10.06 -14.99
C ILE A 140 11.19 11.18 -15.21
N ALA A 141 11.75 11.76 -14.15
CA ALA A 141 12.78 12.79 -14.22
C ALA A 141 14.06 12.27 -14.90
N LEU A 142 14.53 11.08 -14.54
CA LEU A 142 15.69 10.45 -15.19
C LEU A 142 15.46 10.25 -16.69
N MET A 143 14.27 9.80 -17.06
CA MET A 143 13.90 9.64 -18.47
C MET A 143 13.85 10.99 -19.20
N ALA A 144 13.27 12.01 -18.57
CA ALA A 144 13.20 13.36 -19.15
C ALA A 144 14.60 13.97 -19.32
N VAL A 145 15.47 13.82 -18.34
CA VAL A 145 16.88 14.26 -18.39
C VAL A 145 17.63 13.51 -19.49
N TYR A 146 17.48 12.19 -19.55
CA TYR A 146 18.10 11.37 -20.59
C TYR A 146 17.70 11.85 -22.00
N PHE A 147 16.41 12.02 -22.28
CA PHE A 147 15.94 12.50 -23.56
C PHE A 147 16.38 13.94 -23.82
N GLY A 148 16.35 14.82 -22.82
CA GLY A 148 16.81 16.20 -22.95
C GLY A 148 18.27 16.27 -23.40
N PHE A 149 19.18 15.54 -22.75
CA PHE A 149 20.59 15.49 -23.13
C PHE A 149 20.83 14.79 -24.47
N SER A 150 20.03 13.77 -24.79
CA SER A 150 20.10 13.11 -26.10
C SER A 150 19.70 14.07 -27.25
N TYR A 151 18.69 14.90 -27.05
CA TYR A 151 18.32 15.93 -28.07
C TYR A 151 19.36 17.05 -28.23
N LEU A 152 20.10 17.36 -27.18
CA LEU A 152 21.21 18.31 -27.22
C LEU A 152 22.49 17.70 -27.83
N GLY A 153 22.48 16.42 -28.21
CA GLY A 153 23.65 15.72 -28.77
C GLY A 153 24.74 15.45 -27.73
N GLN A 154 24.45 15.57 -26.42
CA GLN A 154 25.40 15.29 -25.35
C GLN A 154 25.45 13.80 -24.99
N VAL A 155 24.42 13.06 -25.34
CA VAL A 155 24.27 11.62 -25.06
C VAL A 155 23.88 10.92 -26.35
N GLU A 156 24.78 10.05 -26.84
CA GLU A 156 24.61 9.36 -28.13
C GLU A 156 24.26 7.87 -27.97
N PHE A 157 24.03 7.38 -26.76
CA PHE A 157 23.66 5.99 -26.52
C PHE A 157 22.15 5.81 -26.37
N GLY A 158 21.66 4.59 -26.58
CA GLY A 158 20.25 4.22 -26.32
C GLY A 158 19.41 4.04 -27.57
N THR A 159 19.89 4.50 -28.71
CA THR A 159 19.27 4.27 -30.03
C THR A 159 20.02 3.17 -30.78
N TYR A 160 19.30 2.42 -31.63
CA TYR A 160 19.89 1.38 -32.48
C TYR A 160 20.48 1.94 -33.80
N GLY A 161 21.17 3.07 -33.72
CA GLY A 161 21.71 3.76 -34.90
C GLY A 161 20.70 4.61 -35.66
N THR A 162 19.51 4.80 -35.13
CA THR A 162 18.47 5.67 -35.66
C THR A 162 18.53 7.05 -34.98
N THR A 163 18.19 8.11 -35.72
CA THR A 163 18.08 9.44 -35.10
C THR A 163 16.91 9.51 -34.14
N LEU A 164 17.16 10.01 -32.94
CA LEU A 164 16.13 10.19 -31.93
C LEU A 164 15.13 11.25 -32.36
N THR A 165 13.88 10.88 -32.56
CA THR A 165 12.81 11.81 -32.92
C THR A 165 12.13 12.37 -31.67
N LEU A 166 11.61 13.60 -31.73
CA LEU A 166 10.80 14.16 -30.64
C LEU A 166 9.61 13.27 -30.28
N PHE A 167 9.03 12.63 -31.29
CA PHE A 167 7.95 11.66 -31.09
C PHE A 167 8.36 10.52 -30.13
N THR A 168 9.53 9.93 -30.34
CA THR A 168 10.03 8.82 -29.51
C THR A 168 10.19 9.24 -28.03
N GLY A 169 10.77 10.43 -27.79
CA GLY A 169 10.94 10.93 -26.43
C GLY A 169 9.61 11.21 -25.73
N PHE A 170 8.69 11.91 -26.41
CA PHE A 170 7.36 12.18 -25.84
C PHE A 170 6.55 10.91 -25.65
N PHE A 171 6.61 9.96 -26.56
CA PHE A 171 5.95 8.67 -26.44
C PHE A 171 6.42 7.93 -25.17
N CYS A 172 7.73 7.80 -24.95
CA CYS A 172 8.28 7.17 -23.77
C CYS A 172 7.92 7.92 -22.48
N LEU A 173 7.95 9.28 -22.50
CA LEU A 173 7.60 10.09 -21.33
C LEU A 173 6.11 9.98 -20.95
N ILE A 174 5.21 9.89 -21.93
CA ILE A 174 3.77 9.71 -21.69
C ILE A 174 3.48 8.31 -21.15
N LEU A 175 4.21 7.28 -21.61
CA LEU A 175 4.04 5.92 -21.11
C LEU A 175 4.65 5.68 -19.74
N ALA A 176 5.58 6.52 -19.29
CA ALA A 176 6.24 6.32 -18.00
C ALA A 176 5.27 6.36 -16.81
N PRO A 177 4.35 7.31 -16.65
CA PRO A 177 3.33 7.27 -15.60
C PRO A 177 2.45 6.01 -15.65
N GLU A 178 2.00 5.62 -16.84
CA GLU A 178 1.18 4.44 -17.07
C GLU A 178 1.91 3.13 -16.71
N PHE A 179 3.22 3.12 -16.86
CA PHE A 179 4.07 2.00 -16.45
C PHE A 179 4.06 1.76 -14.94
N TYR A 180 4.07 2.84 -14.14
CA TYR A 180 4.10 2.75 -12.68
C TYR A 180 2.72 2.65 -12.04
N GLN A 181 1.66 3.08 -12.73
CA GLN A 181 0.31 3.09 -12.18
C GLN A 181 -0.15 1.71 -11.67
N PRO A 182 -0.03 0.60 -12.43
CA PRO A 182 -0.45 -0.71 -11.94
C PRO A 182 0.38 -1.20 -10.74
N LEU A 183 1.66 -0.84 -10.67
CA LEU A 183 2.52 -1.18 -9.55
C LEU A 183 2.12 -0.43 -8.27
N ARG A 184 1.73 0.83 -8.42
CA ARG A 184 1.19 1.66 -7.34
C ARG A 184 -0.13 1.09 -6.81
N ASP A 185 -1.05 0.76 -7.71
CA ASP A 185 -2.36 0.21 -7.37
C ASP A 185 -2.23 -1.16 -6.68
N LEU A 186 -1.31 -2.01 -7.13
CA LEU A 186 -1.00 -3.28 -6.45
C LEU A 186 -0.64 -3.05 -4.99
N GLY A 187 0.12 -2.00 -4.73
CA GLY A 187 0.49 -1.65 -3.37
C GLY A 187 -0.69 -1.25 -2.50
N THR A 188 -1.63 -0.53 -3.04
CA THR A 188 -2.85 -0.15 -2.34
C THR A 188 -3.67 -1.37 -1.94
N TYR A 189 -3.76 -2.37 -2.82
CA TYR A 189 -4.51 -3.61 -2.57
C TYR A 189 -3.73 -4.71 -1.83
N TYR A 190 -2.48 -4.45 -1.43
CA TYR A 190 -1.69 -5.45 -0.70
C TYR A 190 -2.31 -5.82 0.66
N HIS A 191 -3.03 -4.89 1.29
CA HIS A 191 -3.77 -5.14 2.52
C HIS A 191 -4.93 -6.12 2.32
N ASP A 192 -5.61 -6.06 1.17
CA ASP A 192 -6.69 -6.99 0.83
C ASP A 192 -6.19 -8.43 0.72
N ARG A 193 -4.92 -8.62 0.30
CA ARG A 193 -4.27 -9.94 0.30
C ARG A 193 -4.11 -10.50 1.73
N ALA A 194 -3.61 -9.68 2.64
CA ALA A 194 -3.40 -10.12 4.02
C ALA A 194 -4.73 -10.44 4.73
N ALA A 195 -5.74 -9.60 4.52
CA ALA A 195 -7.10 -9.81 5.03
C ALA A 195 -7.74 -11.08 4.44
N GLY A 196 -7.57 -11.31 3.13
CA GLY A 196 -8.08 -12.50 2.45
C GLY A 196 -7.44 -13.81 2.93
N ILE A 197 -6.13 -13.83 3.17
CA ILE A 197 -5.44 -15.00 3.74
C ILE A 197 -5.95 -15.26 5.16
N GLY A 198 -6.01 -14.25 6.02
CA GLY A 198 -6.52 -14.41 7.38
C GLY A 198 -7.99 -14.86 7.42
N ALA A 199 -8.80 -14.42 6.46
CA ALA A 199 -10.18 -14.88 6.31
C ALA A 199 -10.25 -16.36 5.89
N ALA A 200 -9.38 -16.80 4.99
CA ALA A 200 -9.31 -18.20 4.56
C ALA A 200 -8.89 -19.10 5.72
N ASP A 201 -7.85 -18.73 6.47
CA ASP A 201 -7.39 -19.47 7.63
C ASP A 201 -8.50 -19.59 8.70
N ALA A 202 -9.21 -18.50 9.00
CA ALA A 202 -10.31 -18.51 9.96
C ALA A 202 -11.48 -19.41 9.51
N ILE A 203 -11.76 -19.51 8.21
CA ILE A 203 -12.79 -20.42 7.68
C ILE A 203 -12.33 -21.87 7.77
N VAL A 204 -11.06 -22.16 7.46
CA VAL A 204 -10.49 -23.51 7.57
C VAL A 204 -10.52 -23.98 9.02
N ASP A 205 -10.02 -23.17 9.96
CA ASP A 205 -10.05 -23.47 11.40
C ASP A 205 -11.48 -23.75 11.90
N PHE A 206 -12.45 -23.00 11.40
CA PHE A 206 -13.86 -23.22 11.74
C PHE A 206 -14.38 -24.55 11.21
N LEU A 207 -14.06 -24.89 9.96
CA LEU A 207 -14.50 -26.15 9.35
C LEU A 207 -13.84 -27.38 10.01
N GLU A 208 -12.58 -27.24 10.46
CA GLU A 208 -11.86 -28.30 11.16
C GLU A 208 -12.32 -28.46 12.63
N ALA A 209 -12.76 -27.39 13.28
CA ALA A 209 -13.29 -27.45 14.64
C ALA A 209 -14.68 -28.10 14.76
N ASP A 210 -15.40 -28.23 13.64
CA ASP A 210 -16.75 -28.80 13.59
C ASP A 210 -16.71 -30.33 13.26
N TYR A 211 -15.50 -30.89 13.13
CA TYR A 211 -15.22 -32.32 12.99
C TYR A 211 -14.55 -32.86 14.25
#